data_0d40868b6948ffbd00736825ce43d793
#
_entry.id   0d40868b6948ffbd00736825ce43d793
#
_cell.length_a   1.000
_cell.length_b   1.000
_cell.length_c   1.000
_cell.angle_alpha   90.00
_cell.angle_beta   90.00
_cell.angle_gamma   90.00
#
_symmetry.space_group_name_H-M   'P 1'
#
loop_
_entity.id
_entity.type
_entity.pdbx_description
1 polymer ?
#
loop_
_entity_poly.entity_id
_entity_poly.type
_entity_poly.pdbx_seq_one_letter_code
_entity_poly.pdbx_strand_id
1 'polypeptide(L)'
;MNTRIFSQWLSTFRASINRYGYYTDFAKVYEHVEQLKIEINILNSLVGSKNIEADFDTVISRYPECLKAIPILLAVRDNEIYCQDKNSALNYQFDKKVQTVEEYKYFMQHTGLFDMLQNHIISNLYDYVTGVEVGLDSNGRKNRGGHQMEDLVEIYLKQVGIEYYKEMYLTEIERNWGIDLSAISAEGTSTKRWDFVVKSASCVYVIETNFYATGGSKLNETARSYKMIAEESKAIQGFKFVWITDGGGWKSAHRNLEETFNVLPTLYNIADMENNIFSMLFK
;
A
#
# COMPACT_ATOMS: atom_id res chain seq x y z
N MET A 1 -34.02 -18.41 -11.87
CA MET A 1 -32.82 -17.76 -11.29
C MET A 1 -32.94 -17.86 -9.78
N ASN A 2 -32.02 -18.55 -9.10
CA ASN A 2 -32.00 -18.51 -7.62
C ASN A 2 -31.70 -17.08 -7.19
N THR A 3 -32.67 -16.43 -6.57
CA THR A 3 -32.50 -15.06 -6.08
C THR A 3 -31.53 -15.12 -4.90
N ARG A 4 -30.31 -14.58 -5.07
CA ARG A 4 -29.31 -14.52 -4.00
C ARG A 4 -29.88 -13.69 -2.86
N ILE A 5 -29.75 -14.18 -1.62
CA ILE A 5 -30.18 -13.47 -0.41
C ILE A 5 -28.97 -12.73 0.15
N PHE A 6 -29.06 -11.38 0.27
CA PHE A 6 -27.94 -10.52 0.69
C PHE A 6 -27.35 -10.95 2.05
N SER A 7 -28.17 -11.23 3.05
CA SER A 7 -27.68 -11.61 4.38
C SER A 7 -26.88 -12.93 4.37
N GLN A 8 -27.31 -13.91 3.56
CA GLN A 8 -26.58 -15.17 3.38
C GLN A 8 -25.26 -14.94 2.65
N TRP A 9 -25.28 -14.14 1.58
CA TRP A 9 -24.10 -13.80 0.82
C TRP A 9 -23.09 -13.01 1.69
N LEU A 10 -23.51 -12.00 2.45
CA LEU A 10 -22.66 -11.27 3.37
C LEU A 10 -22.08 -12.15 4.48
N SER A 11 -22.76 -13.20 4.90
CA SER A 11 -22.28 -14.12 5.93
C SER A 11 -21.06 -14.94 5.50
N THR A 12 -20.83 -15.07 4.19
CA THR A 12 -19.66 -15.77 3.63
C THR A 12 -18.41 -14.91 3.53
N PHE A 13 -18.49 -13.63 3.89
CA PHE A 13 -17.35 -12.71 3.84
C PHE A 13 -16.27 -13.09 4.83
N ARG A 14 -15.02 -13.03 4.39
CA ARG A 14 -13.83 -13.41 5.16
C ARG A 14 -13.36 -12.28 6.05
N ALA A 15 -12.83 -12.63 7.21
CA ALA A 15 -12.22 -11.64 8.10
C ALA A 15 -10.88 -11.14 7.57
N SER A 16 -10.12 -12.00 6.85
CA SER A 16 -8.79 -11.69 6.32
C SER A 16 -8.44 -12.59 5.14
N ILE A 17 -7.62 -12.06 4.22
CA ILE A 17 -6.96 -12.81 3.14
C ILE A 17 -5.44 -12.74 3.25
N ASN A 18 -4.93 -12.30 4.40
CA ASN A 18 -3.50 -12.11 4.62
C ASN A 18 -2.75 -13.45 4.54
N ARG A 19 -1.74 -13.49 3.66
CA ARG A 19 -0.77 -14.58 3.57
C ARG A 19 0.36 -14.35 4.56
N TYR A 20 1.20 -15.38 4.83
CA TYR A 20 2.32 -15.26 5.76
C TYR A 20 3.30 -14.13 5.40
N GLY A 21 3.59 -13.90 4.12
CA GLY A 21 4.43 -12.81 3.63
C GLY A 21 3.81 -11.39 3.74
N TYR A 22 2.57 -11.28 4.21
CA TYR A 22 1.93 -9.99 4.43
C TYR A 22 2.59 -9.17 5.55
N TYR A 23 3.06 -9.81 6.61
CA TYR A 23 3.42 -9.10 7.85
C TYR A 23 4.71 -8.31 7.74
N THR A 24 5.84 -8.97 7.60
CA THR A 24 7.15 -8.30 7.51
C THR A 24 8.02 -9.03 6.50
N ASP A 25 8.62 -8.27 5.59
CA ASP A 25 9.65 -8.77 4.69
C ASP A 25 11.03 -8.67 5.38
N PHE A 26 11.34 -9.68 6.19
CA PHE A 26 12.61 -9.72 6.92
C PHE A 26 13.83 -9.76 6.00
N ALA A 27 13.72 -10.35 4.81
CA ALA A 27 14.84 -10.36 3.85
C ALA A 27 15.19 -8.92 3.42
N LYS A 28 14.17 -8.14 3.09
CA LYS A 28 14.33 -6.72 2.74
C LYS A 28 14.81 -5.87 3.93
N VAL A 29 14.28 -6.13 5.13
CA VAL A 29 14.73 -5.45 6.36
C VAL A 29 16.23 -5.66 6.56
N TYR A 30 16.69 -6.92 6.51
CA TYR A 30 18.11 -7.24 6.69
C TYR A 30 18.99 -6.68 5.58
N GLU A 31 18.53 -6.68 4.34
CA GLU A 31 19.25 -6.06 3.23
C GLU A 31 19.53 -4.57 3.50
N HIS A 32 18.51 -3.81 3.92
CA HIS A 32 18.68 -2.39 4.23
C HIS A 32 19.64 -2.14 5.40
N VAL A 33 19.55 -2.94 6.46
CA VAL A 33 20.42 -2.81 7.62
C VAL A 33 21.87 -3.18 7.27
N GLU A 34 22.10 -4.25 6.49
CA GLU A 34 23.44 -4.66 6.08
C GLU A 34 24.13 -3.60 5.19
N GLN A 35 23.38 -2.82 4.40
CA GLN A 35 23.94 -1.73 3.59
C GLN A 35 24.59 -0.63 4.43
N LEU A 36 24.13 -0.43 5.67
CA LEU A 36 24.64 0.58 6.60
C LEU A 36 25.38 -0.02 7.80
N LYS A 37 25.72 -1.31 7.74
CA LYS A 37 26.27 -2.05 8.87
C LYS A 37 27.55 -1.43 9.43
N ILE A 38 28.46 -1.00 8.57
CA ILE A 38 29.74 -0.41 8.98
C ILE A 38 29.49 0.93 9.68
N GLU A 39 28.73 1.79 9.07
CA GLU A 39 28.36 3.12 9.55
C GLU A 39 27.62 3.06 10.89
N ILE A 40 26.67 2.14 11.02
CA ILE A 40 25.94 1.87 12.26
C ILE A 40 26.91 1.43 13.38
N ASN A 41 27.84 0.53 13.08
CA ASN A 41 28.80 0.05 14.09
C ASN A 41 29.79 1.14 14.51
N ILE A 42 30.18 2.02 13.60
CA ILE A 42 31.00 3.19 13.95
C ILE A 42 30.22 4.10 14.92
N LEU A 43 28.97 4.45 14.60
CA LEU A 43 28.10 5.26 15.48
C LEU A 43 27.76 4.56 16.80
N ASN A 44 27.75 3.23 16.82
CA ASN A 44 27.49 2.45 18.02
C ASN A 44 28.57 2.67 19.12
N SER A 45 29.76 3.12 18.73
CA SER A 45 30.80 3.52 19.70
C SER A 45 30.41 4.71 20.58
N LEU A 46 29.39 5.47 20.19
CA LEU A 46 28.85 6.60 20.93
C LEU A 46 27.84 6.20 22.02
N VAL A 47 27.37 4.96 22.02
CA VAL A 47 26.39 4.47 23.01
C VAL A 47 27.02 4.49 24.40
N GLY A 48 26.35 5.17 25.34
CA GLY A 48 26.82 5.31 26.71
C GLY A 48 28.01 6.26 26.92
N SER A 49 28.33 7.09 25.90
CA SER A 49 29.39 8.09 26.03
C SER A 49 29.11 9.06 27.19
N LYS A 50 30.15 9.36 27.98
CA LYS A 50 30.09 10.38 29.03
C LYS A 50 30.35 11.79 28.53
N ASN A 51 30.90 11.91 27.32
CA ASN A 51 31.22 13.18 26.68
C ASN A 51 30.83 13.13 25.19
N ILE A 52 29.52 12.98 24.94
CA ILE A 52 28.94 12.65 23.65
C ILE A 52 29.35 13.60 22.53
N GLU A 53 29.45 14.91 22.80
CA GLU A 53 29.81 15.90 21.80
C GLU A 53 31.27 15.76 21.35
N ALA A 54 32.22 15.61 22.27
CA ALA A 54 33.62 15.42 21.94
C ALA A 54 33.91 14.05 21.28
N ASP A 55 33.20 13.01 21.71
CA ASP A 55 33.29 11.71 21.07
C ASP A 55 32.70 11.73 19.65
N PHE A 56 31.60 12.44 19.45
CA PHE A 56 31.01 12.67 18.13
C PHE A 56 31.96 13.43 17.20
N ASP A 57 32.61 14.52 17.69
CA ASP A 57 33.64 15.25 16.95
C ASP A 57 34.75 14.31 16.48
N THR A 58 35.21 13.43 17.37
CA THR A 58 36.25 12.46 17.07
C THR A 58 35.80 11.46 16.01
N VAL A 59 34.60 10.91 16.16
CA VAL A 59 34.02 9.92 15.22
C VAL A 59 33.83 10.53 13.85
N ILE A 60 33.17 11.69 13.72
CA ILE A 60 32.91 12.34 12.42
C ILE A 60 34.20 12.83 11.74
N SER A 61 35.21 13.19 12.53
CA SER A 61 36.50 13.59 11.95
C SER A 61 37.27 12.42 11.34
N ARG A 62 37.17 11.23 11.96
CA ARG A 62 37.88 10.02 11.49
C ARG A 62 37.08 9.23 10.45
N TYR A 63 35.77 9.20 10.58
CA TYR A 63 34.87 8.33 9.84
C TYR A 63 33.63 9.12 9.36
N PRO A 64 33.80 10.16 8.51
CA PRO A 64 32.70 11.02 8.07
C PRO A 64 31.61 10.24 7.32
N GLU A 65 31.91 9.07 6.75
CA GLU A 65 30.98 8.20 6.08
C GLU A 65 29.86 7.68 7.00
N CYS A 66 30.08 7.64 8.31
CA CYS A 66 29.06 7.18 9.27
C CYS A 66 27.86 8.14 9.37
N LEU A 67 27.99 9.37 8.87
CA LEU A 67 26.85 10.31 8.75
C LEU A 67 25.66 9.68 8.01
N LYS A 68 25.91 8.82 7.02
CA LYS A 68 24.87 8.13 6.23
C LYS A 68 23.87 7.32 7.08
N ALA A 69 24.30 6.85 8.25
CA ALA A 69 23.45 6.08 9.13
C ALA A 69 22.64 6.96 10.12
N ILE A 70 22.83 8.28 10.15
CA ILE A 70 22.09 9.15 11.08
C ILE A 70 20.60 9.22 10.70
N PRO A 71 20.19 9.42 9.44
CA PRO A 71 18.78 9.52 9.09
C PRO A 71 17.95 8.32 9.54
N ILE A 72 18.46 7.10 9.38
CA ILE A 72 17.73 5.90 9.75
C ILE A 72 17.46 5.79 11.26
N LEU A 73 18.27 6.44 12.10
CA LEU A 73 18.00 6.53 13.53
C LEU A 73 16.70 7.31 13.83
N LEU A 74 16.26 8.15 12.92
CA LEU A 74 15.00 8.89 12.96
C LEU A 74 13.91 8.27 12.07
N ALA A 75 14.07 7.03 11.64
CA ALA A 75 13.16 6.34 10.72
C ALA A 75 13.00 7.04 9.35
N VAL A 76 14.04 7.73 8.88
CA VAL A 76 14.13 8.38 7.57
C VAL A 76 15.13 7.61 6.71
N ARG A 77 14.74 7.27 5.47
CA ARG A 77 15.61 6.59 4.50
C ARG A 77 16.33 7.55 3.54
N ASP A 78 15.81 8.78 3.43
CA ASP A 78 16.44 9.82 2.60
C ASP A 78 17.71 10.34 3.27
N ASN A 79 18.72 10.63 2.46
CA ASN A 79 19.98 11.19 2.91
C ASN A 79 19.90 12.70 3.16
N GLU A 80 18.75 13.31 2.90
CA GLU A 80 18.50 14.73 3.10
C GLU A 80 17.36 14.92 4.11
N ILE A 81 17.59 15.78 5.11
CA ILE A 81 16.58 16.14 6.09
C ILE A 81 16.52 17.66 6.24
N TYR A 82 15.38 18.24 5.89
CA TYR A 82 15.12 19.64 6.15
C TYR A 82 14.62 19.83 7.58
N CYS A 83 15.31 20.69 8.33
CA CYS A 83 14.91 21.11 9.69
C CYS A 83 14.76 22.62 9.79
N GLN A 84 13.75 23.05 10.52
CA GLN A 84 13.50 24.45 10.78
C GLN A 84 13.08 24.66 12.22
N ASP A 85 13.69 25.66 12.87
CA ASP A 85 13.27 26.18 14.16
C ASP A 85 13.27 27.72 14.13
N LYS A 86 13.23 28.37 15.31
CA LYS A 86 13.24 29.82 15.42
C LYS A 86 14.58 30.47 15.02
N ASN A 87 15.66 29.69 15.04
CA ASN A 87 17.04 30.18 14.89
C ASN A 87 17.64 29.77 13.55
N SER A 88 17.17 28.69 12.95
CA SER A 88 17.77 28.15 11.74
C SER A 88 16.73 27.47 10.83
N ALA A 89 17.05 27.44 9.53
CA ALA A 89 16.39 26.63 8.53
C ALA A 89 17.49 26.02 7.65
N LEU A 90 17.69 24.71 7.75
CA LEU A 90 18.80 24.04 7.10
C LEU A 90 18.37 22.69 6.49
N ASN A 91 18.85 22.43 5.28
CA ASN A 91 18.75 21.13 4.64
C ASN A 91 20.04 20.34 4.90
N TYR A 92 19.97 19.38 5.81
CA TYR A 92 21.11 18.54 6.17
C TYR A 92 21.35 17.46 5.12
N GLN A 93 22.61 17.30 4.72
CA GLN A 93 23.09 16.25 3.81
C GLN A 93 23.85 15.20 4.62
N PHE A 94 23.54 13.93 4.46
CA PHE A 94 24.15 12.84 5.21
C PHE A 94 24.96 11.86 4.35
N ASP A 95 24.78 11.87 3.04
CA ASP A 95 25.61 11.10 2.10
C ASP A 95 26.99 11.72 1.84
N LYS A 96 27.11 13.02 2.12
CA LYS A 96 28.32 13.81 1.99
C LYS A 96 28.43 14.77 3.18
N LYS A 97 29.66 14.96 3.65
CA LYS A 97 29.91 15.95 4.71
C LYS A 97 29.89 17.39 4.11
N VAL A 98 28.70 17.98 4.03
CA VAL A 98 28.50 19.35 3.53
C VAL A 98 28.43 20.35 4.68
N GLN A 99 27.75 20.02 5.76
CA GLN A 99 27.62 20.86 6.93
C GLN A 99 28.88 20.79 7.80
N THR A 100 29.04 21.80 8.65
CA THR A 100 30.06 21.82 9.71
C THR A 100 29.73 20.78 10.78
N VAL A 101 30.71 20.35 11.56
CA VAL A 101 30.49 19.41 12.68
C VAL A 101 29.56 20.03 13.72
N GLU A 102 29.63 21.35 13.96
CA GLU A 102 28.74 22.05 14.88
C GLU A 102 27.27 22.00 14.40
N GLU A 103 27.02 22.12 13.11
CA GLU A 103 25.66 21.98 12.56
C GLU A 103 25.14 20.56 12.72
N TYR A 104 25.97 19.53 12.51
CA TYR A 104 25.56 18.15 12.78
C TYR A 104 25.34 17.90 14.28
N LYS A 105 26.15 18.46 15.17
CA LYS A 105 25.90 18.39 16.64
C LYS A 105 24.58 19.05 17.01
N TYR A 106 24.30 20.22 16.44
CA TYR A 106 23.01 20.91 16.61
C TYR A 106 21.84 20.00 16.20
N PHE A 107 21.95 19.36 15.06
CA PHE A 107 20.96 18.39 14.59
C PHE A 107 20.80 17.22 15.59
N MET A 108 21.89 16.56 15.99
CA MET A 108 21.88 15.43 16.91
C MET A 108 21.25 15.78 18.26
N GLN A 109 21.52 16.98 18.76
CA GLN A 109 20.99 17.48 20.02
C GLN A 109 19.49 17.79 19.91
N HIS A 110 19.09 18.52 18.89
CA HIS A 110 17.69 18.97 18.75
C HIS A 110 16.73 17.89 18.28
N THR A 111 17.23 16.85 17.66
CA THR A 111 16.45 15.62 17.38
C THR A 111 16.40 14.64 18.54
N GLY A 112 17.13 14.88 19.62
CA GLY A 112 17.21 13.99 20.78
C GLY A 112 18.11 12.77 20.60
N LEU A 113 18.84 12.68 19.47
CA LEU A 113 19.72 11.53 19.20
C LEU A 113 20.88 11.46 20.19
N PHE A 114 21.44 12.57 20.63
CA PHE A 114 22.48 12.57 21.67
C PHE A 114 21.95 12.03 23.00
N ASP A 115 20.75 12.41 23.40
CA ASP A 115 20.13 11.91 24.63
C ASP A 115 19.89 10.39 24.55
N MET A 116 19.37 9.91 23.41
CA MET A 116 19.14 8.50 23.14
C MET A 116 20.45 7.66 23.26
N LEU A 117 21.55 8.18 22.71
CA LEU A 117 22.85 7.51 22.71
C LEU A 117 23.52 7.56 24.09
N GLN A 118 23.55 8.75 24.71
CA GLN A 118 24.26 9.00 25.96
C GLN A 118 23.64 8.32 27.16
N ASN A 119 22.32 8.36 27.27
CA ASN A 119 21.58 7.92 28.44
C ASN A 119 21.18 6.43 28.40
N HIS A 120 21.79 5.63 27.55
CA HIS A 120 21.53 4.19 27.44
C HIS A 120 20.04 3.85 27.20
N ILE A 121 19.30 4.70 26.54
CA ILE A 121 17.92 4.38 26.11
C ILE A 121 17.95 3.19 25.18
N ILE A 122 19.04 3.03 24.44
CA ILE A 122 19.37 1.86 23.63
C ILE A 122 20.74 1.32 24.02
N SER A 123 20.97 0.03 23.79
CA SER A 123 22.26 -0.64 24.06
C SER A 123 23.02 -1.04 22.79
N ASN A 124 22.33 -1.15 21.66
CA ASN A 124 22.90 -1.56 20.38
C ASN A 124 22.17 -0.87 19.23
N LEU A 125 22.89 -0.08 18.44
CA LEU A 125 22.33 0.62 17.29
C LEU A 125 21.91 -0.30 16.15
N TYR A 126 22.61 -1.42 15.96
CA TYR A 126 22.26 -2.37 14.91
C TYR A 126 20.88 -3.01 15.16
N ASP A 127 20.63 -3.44 16.40
CA ASP A 127 19.33 -3.98 16.80
C ASP A 127 18.24 -2.91 16.75
N TYR A 128 18.57 -1.68 17.18
CA TYR A 128 17.65 -0.55 17.11
C TYR A 128 17.23 -0.24 15.65
N VAL A 129 18.21 -0.14 14.74
CA VAL A 129 17.93 0.12 13.31
C VAL A 129 17.16 -1.03 12.68
N THR A 130 17.44 -2.27 13.05
CA THR A 130 16.64 -3.42 12.63
C THR A 130 15.17 -3.26 13.05
N GLY A 131 14.93 -2.84 14.28
CA GLY A 131 13.58 -2.54 14.77
C GLY A 131 12.91 -1.38 14.03
N VAL A 132 13.67 -0.32 13.74
CA VAL A 132 13.20 0.82 12.92
C VAL A 132 12.78 0.37 11.52
N GLU A 133 13.61 -0.43 10.85
CA GLU A 133 13.31 -0.96 9.51
C GLU A 133 12.08 -1.86 9.50
N VAL A 134 11.87 -2.70 10.53
CA VAL A 134 10.63 -3.46 10.72
C VAL A 134 9.43 -2.52 10.85
N GLY A 135 9.57 -1.42 11.59
CA GLY A 135 8.55 -0.39 11.74
C GLY A 135 8.22 0.29 10.40
N LEU A 136 9.24 0.67 9.63
CA LEU A 136 9.08 1.29 8.30
C LEU A 136 8.45 0.32 7.29
N ASP A 137 8.74 -0.98 7.37
CA ASP A 137 8.10 -1.99 6.54
C ASP A 137 6.59 -2.13 6.82
N SER A 138 6.11 -1.61 7.95
CA SER A 138 4.67 -1.55 8.24
C SER A 138 3.88 -0.74 7.19
N ASN A 139 4.49 0.26 6.56
CA ASN A 139 3.90 0.99 5.44
C ASN A 139 3.83 0.11 4.18
N GLY A 140 4.82 -0.77 3.97
CA GLY A 140 4.79 -1.79 2.91
C GLY A 140 3.63 -2.78 3.05
N ARG A 141 3.16 -3.06 4.29
CA ARG A 141 1.96 -3.89 4.52
C ARG A 141 0.70 -3.33 3.87
N LYS A 142 0.52 -2.00 3.89
CA LYS A 142 -0.63 -1.36 3.24
C LYS A 142 -0.63 -1.61 1.73
N ASN A 143 0.54 -1.51 1.10
CA ASN A 143 0.69 -1.78 -0.32
C ASN A 143 0.50 -3.27 -0.63
N ARG A 144 1.13 -4.15 0.15
CA ARG A 144 0.92 -5.62 0.02
C ARG A 144 -0.54 -6.00 0.25
N GLY A 145 -1.23 -5.36 1.21
CA GLY A 145 -2.66 -5.55 1.45
C GLY A 145 -3.54 -5.07 0.31
N GLY A 146 -3.16 -3.97 -0.35
CA GLY A 146 -3.90 -3.41 -1.49
C GLY A 146 -3.98 -4.35 -2.67
N HIS A 147 -2.90 -5.08 -2.98
CA HIS A 147 -2.85 -5.99 -4.13
C HIS A 147 -3.29 -7.42 -3.84
N GLN A 148 -3.46 -7.81 -2.57
CA GLN A 148 -3.82 -9.21 -2.23
C GLN A 148 -5.14 -9.67 -2.85
N MET A 149 -6.13 -8.79 -2.96
CA MET A 149 -7.41 -9.14 -3.58
C MET A 149 -7.27 -9.28 -5.10
N GLU A 150 -6.52 -8.39 -5.73
CA GLU A 150 -6.18 -8.47 -7.15
C GLU A 150 -5.42 -9.77 -7.46
N ASP A 151 -4.38 -10.10 -6.68
CA ASP A 151 -3.63 -11.35 -6.83
C ASP A 151 -4.53 -12.59 -6.71
N LEU A 152 -5.48 -12.54 -5.77
CA LEU A 152 -6.42 -13.63 -5.57
C LEU A 152 -7.37 -13.78 -6.77
N VAL A 153 -7.93 -12.67 -7.25
CA VAL A 153 -8.80 -12.64 -8.43
C VAL A 153 -8.04 -13.14 -9.67
N GLU A 154 -6.78 -12.72 -9.83
CA GLU A 154 -5.94 -13.16 -10.94
C GLU A 154 -5.72 -14.68 -10.95
N ILE A 155 -5.56 -15.30 -9.78
CA ILE A 155 -5.46 -16.78 -9.67
C ILE A 155 -6.72 -17.45 -10.24
N TYR A 156 -7.91 -16.96 -9.88
CA TYR A 156 -9.17 -17.52 -10.39
C TYR A 156 -9.38 -17.26 -11.89
N LEU A 157 -8.95 -16.10 -12.42
CA LEU A 157 -8.96 -15.83 -13.86
C LEU A 157 -8.06 -16.80 -14.63
N LYS A 158 -6.85 -17.05 -14.13
CA LYS A 158 -5.90 -18.04 -14.70
C LYS A 158 -6.46 -19.47 -14.66
N GLN A 159 -7.14 -19.86 -13.59
CA GLN A 159 -7.76 -21.19 -13.47
C GLN A 159 -8.84 -21.44 -14.53
N VAL A 160 -9.59 -20.43 -14.91
CA VAL A 160 -10.61 -20.51 -15.97
C VAL A 160 -9.98 -20.53 -17.36
N GLY A 161 -8.71 -20.10 -17.48
CA GLY A 161 -7.97 -20.07 -18.74
C GLY A 161 -8.46 -19.00 -19.72
N ILE A 162 -9.05 -17.91 -19.20
CA ILE A 162 -9.52 -16.80 -20.01
C ILE A 162 -8.43 -15.73 -20.17
N GLU A 163 -8.38 -15.12 -21.36
CA GLU A 163 -7.52 -13.97 -21.59
C GLU A 163 -8.06 -12.74 -20.84
N TYR A 164 -7.17 -12.05 -20.13
CA TYR A 164 -7.49 -10.83 -19.38
C TYR A 164 -6.36 -9.81 -19.49
N TYR A 165 -6.70 -8.55 -19.27
CA TYR A 165 -5.80 -7.41 -19.23
C TYR A 165 -5.84 -6.80 -17.83
N LYS A 166 -4.69 -6.37 -17.31
CA LYS A 166 -4.59 -5.68 -16.00
C LYS A 166 -4.46 -4.19 -16.19
N GLU A 167 -5.03 -3.44 -15.27
CA GLU A 167 -4.83 -1.99 -15.14
C GLU A 167 -5.12 -1.21 -16.44
N MET A 168 -6.14 -1.63 -17.20
CA MET A 168 -6.49 -1.03 -18.49
C MET A 168 -7.35 0.22 -18.30
N TYR A 169 -6.99 1.29 -19.01
CA TYR A 169 -7.76 2.52 -19.01
C TYR A 169 -9.04 2.41 -19.86
N LEU A 170 -10.06 3.16 -19.46
CA LEU A 170 -11.34 3.23 -20.15
C LEU A 170 -11.15 3.59 -21.65
N THR A 171 -10.31 4.57 -21.96
CA THR A 171 -10.02 5.00 -23.33
C THR A 171 -9.34 3.92 -24.18
N GLU A 172 -8.61 2.99 -23.56
CA GLU A 172 -8.02 1.85 -24.26
C GLU A 172 -9.08 0.82 -24.62
N ILE A 173 -10.08 0.62 -23.74
CA ILE A 173 -11.24 -0.24 -24.02
C ILE A 173 -12.03 0.27 -25.20
N GLU A 174 -12.34 1.57 -25.23
CA GLU A 174 -13.03 2.23 -26.36
C GLU A 174 -12.26 2.04 -27.67
N ARG A 175 -10.95 2.33 -27.64
CA ARG A 175 -10.08 2.22 -28.82
C ARG A 175 -9.96 0.79 -29.34
N ASN A 176 -9.80 -0.19 -28.43
CA ASN A 176 -9.51 -1.57 -28.81
C ASN A 176 -10.74 -2.33 -29.31
N TRP A 177 -11.93 -2.00 -28.79
CA TRP A 177 -13.16 -2.76 -29.09
C TRP A 177 -14.31 -1.93 -29.62
N GLY A 178 -14.14 -0.63 -29.82
CA GLY A 178 -15.15 0.25 -30.43
C GLY A 178 -16.43 0.38 -29.60
N ILE A 179 -16.34 0.26 -28.29
CA ILE A 179 -17.47 0.39 -27.37
C ILE A 179 -17.54 1.84 -26.88
N ASP A 180 -18.69 2.48 -27.03
CA ASP A 180 -18.93 3.82 -26.49
C ASP A 180 -19.16 3.72 -24.98
N LEU A 181 -18.22 4.25 -24.20
CA LEU A 181 -18.26 4.31 -22.75
C LEU A 181 -18.53 5.70 -22.20
N SER A 182 -19.03 6.63 -23.04
CA SER A 182 -19.34 8.01 -22.65
C SER A 182 -20.25 8.10 -21.42
N ALA A 183 -21.19 7.16 -21.28
CA ALA A 183 -22.11 7.12 -20.14
C ALA A 183 -21.43 6.95 -18.77
N ILE A 184 -20.23 6.36 -18.73
CA ILE A 184 -19.45 6.11 -17.50
C ILE A 184 -18.11 6.86 -17.46
N SER A 185 -17.86 7.70 -18.47
CA SER A 185 -16.57 8.39 -18.66
C SER A 185 -16.56 9.85 -18.25
N ALA A 186 -17.64 10.37 -17.66
CA ALA A 186 -17.80 11.80 -17.42
C ALA A 186 -17.43 12.65 -18.67
N GLU A 187 -18.13 12.41 -19.77
CA GLU A 187 -17.93 13.09 -21.07
C GLU A 187 -16.53 12.89 -21.69
N GLY A 188 -15.92 11.72 -21.49
CA GLY A 188 -14.61 11.38 -22.06
C GLY A 188 -13.41 11.94 -21.29
N THR A 189 -13.62 12.56 -20.13
CA THR A 189 -12.54 13.11 -19.29
C THR A 189 -12.06 12.14 -18.22
N SER A 190 -12.70 10.97 -18.07
CA SER A 190 -12.36 10.00 -17.04
C SER A 190 -11.00 9.35 -17.30
N THR A 191 -10.11 9.43 -16.28
CA THR A 191 -8.85 8.68 -16.21
C THR A 191 -9.03 7.34 -15.53
N LYS A 192 -10.27 6.79 -15.49
CA LYS A 192 -10.54 5.55 -14.78
C LYS A 192 -9.77 4.39 -15.39
N ARG A 193 -9.08 3.69 -14.53
CA ARG A 193 -8.32 2.47 -14.83
C ARG A 193 -8.98 1.32 -14.06
N TRP A 194 -9.24 0.22 -14.75
CA TRP A 194 -9.87 -0.96 -14.19
C TRP A 194 -8.82 -1.98 -13.75
N ASP A 195 -9.04 -2.65 -12.62
CA ASP A 195 -8.10 -3.66 -12.12
C ASP A 195 -7.91 -4.79 -13.13
N PHE A 196 -9.02 -5.28 -13.72
CA PHE A 196 -8.98 -6.26 -14.80
C PHE A 196 -10.02 -5.98 -15.88
N VAL A 197 -9.69 -6.38 -17.09
CA VAL A 197 -10.61 -6.39 -18.23
C VAL A 197 -10.57 -7.75 -18.89
N VAL A 198 -11.74 -8.35 -19.12
CA VAL A 198 -11.90 -9.62 -19.81
C VAL A 198 -12.73 -9.40 -21.07
N LYS A 199 -12.21 -9.85 -22.23
CA LYS A 199 -12.94 -9.80 -23.50
C LYS A 199 -13.45 -11.21 -23.85
N SER A 200 -14.75 -11.38 -23.83
CA SER A 200 -15.40 -12.57 -24.41
C SER A 200 -15.86 -12.30 -25.84
N ALA A 201 -16.41 -13.30 -26.51
CA ALA A 201 -16.89 -13.17 -27.88
C ALA A 201 -17.92 -12.02 -28.06
N SER A 202 -18.80 -11.80 -27.09
CA SER A 202 -19.93 -10.89 -27.18
C SER A 202 -19.89 -9.72 -26.18
N CYS A 203 -18.96 -9.72 -25.21
CA CYS A 203 -19.01 -8.76 -24.11
C CYS A 203 -17.60 -8.43 -23.62
N VAL A 204 -17.41 -7.17 -23.20
CA VAL A 204 -16.26 -6.72 -22.42
C VAL A 204 -16.70 -6.63 -20.97
N TYR A 205 -16.00 -7.30 -20.10
CA TYR A 205 -16.20 -7.26 -18.66
C TYR A 205 -15.09 -6.42 -18.04
N VAL A 206 -15.44 -5.39 -17.31
CA VAL A 206 -14.49 -4.63 -16.47
C VAL A 206 -14.68 -5.04 -15.03
N ILE A 207 -13.59 -5.30 -14.34
CA ILE A 207 -13.59 -5.86 -12.99
C ILE A 207 -12.87 -4.90 -12.06
N GLU A 208 -13.53 -4.54 -10.96
CA GLU A 208 -12.95 -3.84 -9.81
C GLU A 208 -12.89 -4.79 -8.62
N THR A 209 -11.82 -4.68 -7.86
CA THR A 209 -11.58 -5.56 -6.72
C THR A 209 -11.25 -4.76 -5.47
N ASN A 210 -11.73 -5.20 -4.32
CA ASN A 210 -11.28 -4.67 -3.04
C ASN A 210 -11.56 -5.63 -1.89
N PHE A 211 -10.74 -5.51 -0.85
CA PHE A 211 -10.90 -6.22 0.40
C PHE A 211 -10.86 -5.22 1.56
N TYR A 212 -11.91 -5.20 2.36
CA TYR A 212 -11.99 -4.31 3.51
C TYR A 212 -12.03 -5.12 4.82
N ALA A 213 -10.87 -5.31 5.45
CA ALA A 213 -10.77 -6.01 6.74
C ALA A 213 -11.49 -5.24 7.87
N THR A 214 -11.45 -3.90 7.82
CA THR A 214 -12.02 -3.02 8.85
C THR A 214 -12.98 -2.02 8.23
N GLY A 215 -13.94 -1.53 9.04
CA GLY A 215 -14.88 -0.49 8.64
C GLY A 215 -14.22 0.88 8.44
N GLY A 216 -14.94 1.79 7.78
CA GLY A 216 -14.51 3.18 7.52
C GLY A 216 -15.41 3.87 6.50
N SER A 217 -15.24 5.20 6.31
CA SER A 217 -16.04 5.99 5.35
C SER A 217 -15.85 5.54 3.91
N LYS A 218 -14.63 5.11 3.57
CA LYS A 218 -14.27 4.67 2.21
C LYS A 218 -15.18 3.55 1.67
N LEU A 219 -15.66 2.63 2.53
CA LEU A 219 -16.57 1.56 2.11
C LEU A 219 -17.87 2.12 1.55
N ASN A 220 -18.44 3.12 2.23
CA ASN A 220 -19.67 3.75 1.81
C ASN A 220 -19.51 4.53 0.51
N GLU A 221 -18.38 5.20 0.34
CA GLU A 221 -18.03 5.93 -0.89
C GLU A 221 -17.86 4.95 -2.06
N THR A 222 -17.12 3.85 -1.87
CA THR A 222 -16.93 2.82 -2.87
C THR A 222 -18.26 2.19 -3.30
N ALA A 223 -19.10 1.78 -2.34
CA ALA A 223 -20.40 1.18 -2.66
C ALA A 223 -21.29 2.13 -3.47
N ARG A 224 -21.36 3.41 -3.11
CA ARG A 224 -22.15 4.41 -3.86
C ARG A 224 -21.59 4.64 -5.27
N SER A 225 -20.28 4.80 -5.39
CA SER A 225 -19.63 4.99 -6.70
C SER A 225 -19.89 3.81 -7.62
N TYR A 226 -19.76 2.59 -7.11
CA TYR A 226 -19.96 1.38 -7.93
C TYR A 226 -21.43 1.10 -8.22
N LYS A 227 -22.36 1.55 -7.35
CA LYS A 227 -23.78 1.57 -7.67
C LYS A 227 -24.08 2.48 -8.86
N MET A 228 -23.49 3.69 -8.91
CA MET A 228 -23.65 4.62 -10.03
C MET A 228 -23.12 3.99 -11.33
N ILE A 229 -21.89 3.45 -11.31
CA ILE A 229 -21.32 2.76 -12.48
C ILE A 229 -22.23 1.60 -12.95
N ALA A 230 -22.75 0.82 -12.01
CA ALA A 230 -23.67 -0.28 -12.32
C ALA A 230 -24.96 0.20 -13.00
N GLU A 231 -25.49 1.34 -12.58
CA GLU A 231 -26.69 1.93 -13.16
C GLU A 231 -26.43 2.53 -14.55
N GLU A 232 -25.36 3.29 -14.69
CA GLU A 232 -24.94 3.96 -15.93
C GLU A 232 -24.53 2.95 -17.02
N SER A 233 -23.84 1.89 -16.64
CA SER A 233 -23.37 0.85 -17.57
C SER A 233 -24.47 -0.04 -18.14
N LYS A 234 -25.70 -0.03 -17.58
CA LYS A 234 -26.83 -0.85 -18.07
C LYS A 234 -27.20 -0.55 -19.52
N ALA A 235 -27.03 0.70 -19.95
CA ALA A 235 -27.36 1.13 -21.30
C ALA A 235 -26.29 0.73 -22.34
N ILE A 236 -25.12 0.33 -21.93
CA ILE A 236 -23.97 0.06 -22.80
C ILE A 236 -24.05 -1.38 -23.31
N GLN A 237 -24.30 -1.53 -24.62
CA GLN A 237 -24.31 -2.85 -25.25
C GLN A 237 -22.92 -3.48 -25.29
N GLY A 238 -22.83 -4.78 -24.99
CA GLY A 238 -21.57 -5.51 -25.04
C GLY A 238 -20.59 -5.15 -23.92
N PHE A 239 -21.05 -4.50 -22.86
CA PHE A 239 -20.26 -4.11 -21.70
C PHE A 239 -20.91 -4.59 -20.39
N LYS A 240 -20.09 -5.02 -19.42
CA LYS A 240 -20.56 -5.39 -18.08
C LYS A 240 -19.55 -4.97 -17.03
N PHE A 241 -20.02 -4.29 -16.02
CA PHE A 241 -19.27 -4.00 -14.81
C PHE A 241 -19.38 -5.19 -13.85
N VAL A 242 -18.27 -5.64 -13.32
CA VAL A 242 -18.14 -6.72 -12.32
C VAL A 242 -17.44 -6.14 -11.11
N TRP A 243 -18.02 -6.35 -9.95
CA TRP A 243 -17.38 -5.96 -8.71
C TRP A 243 -17.13 -7.17 -7.83
N ILE A 244 -15.87 -7.36 -7.41
CA ILE A 244 -15.47 -8.43 -6.51
C ILE A 244 -15.02 -7.79 -5.21
N THR A 245 -15.78 -8.01 -4.15
CA THR A 245 -15.48 -7.44 -2.83
C THR A 245 -15.65 -8.46 -1.73
N ASP A 246 -14.88 -8.30 -0.67
CA ASP A 246 -14.95 -9.13 0.53
C ASP A 246 -14.41 -8.37 1.75
N GLY A 247 -14.45 -8.96 2.92
CA GLY A 247 -13.88 -8.42 4.14
C GLY A 247 -14.89 -8.09 5.24
N GLY A 248 -14.50 -8.34 6.49
CA GLY A 248 -15.35 -8.14 7.66
C GLY A 248 -15.78 -6.71 7.91
N GLY A 249 -15.09 -5.73 7.30
CA GLY A 249 -15.42 -4.30 7.40
C GLY A 249 -16.79 -3.95 6.84
N TRP A 250 -17.28 -4.70 5.85
CA TRP A 250 -18.61 -4.48 5.26
C TRP A 250 -19.78 -4.62 6.23
N LYS A 251 -19.59 -5.30 7.37
CA LYS A 251 -20.62 -5.37 8.42
C LYS A 251 -21.04 -3.98 8.92
N SER A 252 -20.09 -3.02 8.92
CA SER A 252 -20.37 -1.64 9.34
C SER A 252 -21.01 -0.76 8.24
N ALA A 253 -20.88 -1.17 6.98
CA ALA A 253 -21.38 -0.44 5.80
C ALA A 253 -22.41 -1.27 4.99
N HIS A 254 -23.05 -2.25 5.64
CA HIS A 254 -23.91 -3.24 4.98
C HIS A 254 -25.06 -2.63 4.17
N ARG A 255 -25.65 -1.50 4.62
CA ARG A 255 -26.77 -0.84 3.91
C ARG A 255 -26.39 -0.39 2.50
N ASN A 256 -25.27 0.33 2.36
CA ASN A 256 -24.83 0.80 1.04
C ASN A 256 -24.40 -0.37 0.14
N LEU A 257 -23.80 -1.41 0.73
CA LEU A 257 -23.47 -2.63 0.00
C LEU A 257 -24.74 -3.37 -0.48
N GLU A 258 -25.77 -3.49 0.36
CA GLU A 258 -27.06 -4.11 0.01
C GLU A 258 -27.75 -3.37 -1.13
N GLU A 259 -27.75 -2.03 -1.10
CA GLU A 259 -28.30 -1.24 -2.20
C GLU A 259 -27.59 -1.54 -3.51
N THR A 260 -26.24 -1.66 -3.50
CA THR A 260 -25.46 -2.00 -4.69
C THR A 260 -25.71 -3.46 -5.11
N PHE A 261 -25.79 -4.39 -4.17
CA PHE A 261 -26.12 -5.81 -4.42
C PHE A 261 -27.44 -5.98 -5.18
N ASN A 262 -28.44 -5.15 -4.85
CA ASN A 262 -29.76 -5.19 -5.48
C ASN A 262 -29.78 -4.66 -6.92
N VAL A 263 -28.81 -3.82 -7.30
CA VAL A 263 -28.76 -3.20 -8.64
C VAL A 263 -27.65 -3.77 -9.53
N LEU A 264 -26.62 -4.39 -8.95
CA LEU A 264 -25.48 -4.99 -9.63
C LEU A 264 -25.51 -6.54 -9.54
N PRO A 265 -26.09 -7.26 -10.50
CA PRO A 265 -26.14 -8.73 -10.48
C PRO A 265 -24.76 -9.39 -10.50
N THR A 266 -23.74 -8.66 -10.99
CA THR A 266 -22.34 -9.08 -11.14
C THR A 266 -21.48 -8.62 -9.96
N LEU A 267 -22.06 -8.42 -8.78
CA LEU A 267 -21.37 -8.22 -7.52
C LEU A 267 -21.10 -9.59 -6.89
N TYR A 268 -19.84 -9.91 -6.66
CA TYR A 268 -19.39 -11.22 -6.17
C TYR A 268 -18.40 -11.06 -5.00
N ASN A 269 -18.19 -12.16 -4.28
CA ASN A 269 -17.19 -12.27 -3.24
C ASN A 269 -16.25 -13.47 -3.46
N ILE A 270 -15.35 -13.74 -2.52
CA ILE A 270 -14.39 -14.83 -2.63
C ILE A 270 -15.10 -16.19 -2.70
N ALA A 271 -16.17 -16.40 -1.92
CA ALA A 271 -16.93 -17.65 -1.95
C ALA A 271 -17.61 -17.88 -3.32
N ASP A 272 -18.07 -16.83 -4.00
CA ASP A 272 -18.60 -16.94 -5.36
C ASP A 272 -17.50 -17.38 -6.34
N MET A 273 -16.27 -16.88 -6.22
CA MET A 273 -15.14 -17.30 -7.06
C MET A 273 -14.77 -18.77 -6.80
N GLU A 274 -14.76 -19.21 -5.54
CA GLU A 274 -14.55 -20.62 -5.17
C GLU A 274 -15.63 -21.55 -5.75
N ASN A 275 -16.84 -21.03 -5.90
CA ASN A 275 -17.94 -21.72 -6.56
C ASN A 275 -17.95 -21.56 -8.09
N ASN A 276 -16.79 -21.25 -8.69
CA ASN A 276 -16.56 -21.17 -10.13
C ASN A 276 -17.42 -20.16 -10.88
N ILE A 277 -17.76 -19.02 -10.26
CA ILE A 277 -18.60 -17.98 -10.91
C ILE A 277 -17.99 -17.48 -12.23
N PHE A 278 -16.66 -17.40 -12.34
CA PHE A 278 -16.01 -16.93 -13.57
C PHE A 278 -16.22 -17.87 -14.75
N SER A 279 -16.26 -19.19 -14.53
CA SER A 279 -16.59 -20.15 -15.58
C SER A 279 -18.03 -20.00 -16.13
N MET A 280 -18.94 -19.43 -15.33
CA MET A 280 -20.31 -19.14 -15.75
C MET A 280 -20.44 -17.75 -16.37
N LEU A 281 -19.67 -16.79 -15.88
CA LEU A 281 -19.78 -15.38 -16.26
C LEU A 281 -19.20 -15.08 -17.64
N PHE A 282 -18.07 -15.74 -17.99
CA PHE A 282 -17.29 -15.44 -19.20
C PHE A 282 -17.57 -16.40 -20.38
N LYS A 283 -18.56 -17.24 -20.27
CA LYS A 283 -19.00 -18.15 -21.35
C LYS A 283 -19.62 -17.41 -22.54
#